data_364eb97f71ea44aa830e7d0c74ab1902
#
_entry.id   364eb97f71ea44aa830e7d0c74ab1902
#
_cell.length_a   1.000
_cell.length_b   1.000
_cell.length_c   1.000
_cell.angle_alpha   90.00
_cell.angle_beta   90.00
_cell.angle_gamma   90.00
#
_symmetry.space_group_name_H-M   'P 1'
#
loop_
_entity.id
_entity.type
_entity.pdbx_description
1 polymer ?
#
loop_
_entity_poly.entity_id
_entity_poly.type
_entity_poly.pdbx_seq_one_letter_code
_entity_poly.pdbx_strand_id
1 'polypeptide(L)'
;PNAWPSYFKKTKGCFIWDLDNKRYIDMSLMGVGTNILGYANKKVDGAVSKVIKKGNMSTLNCPEEVKLAEKLIELHPWSQMVKFTRSGGEANAVAIRIARAASGKDNVAFCGYHGWHDWYLATNLKSKNKLNSHLIKNLEILGVPQNLNNTIHPFKYNDFDRLKFIIEN
;
A
#
# COMPACT_ATOMS: atom_id res chain seq x y z
N PRO A 1 -18.57 12.85 20.60
CA PRO A 1 -18.71 13.80 19.51
C PRO A 1 -17.63 13.50 18.50
N ASN A 2 -18.03 13.14 17.27
CA ASN A 2 -17.08 12.91 16.19
C ASN A 2 -16.47 14.25 15.82
N ALA A 3 -15.24 14.50 16.25
CA ALA A 3 -14.52 15.75 15.99
C ALA A 3 -14.07 15.86 14.54
N TRP A 4 -14.15 14.78 13.74
CA TRP A 4 -13.70 14.72 12.36
C TRP A 4 -14.85 14.37 11.41
N PRO A 5 -15.03 15.07 10.29
CA PRO A 5 -16.11 14.82 9.33
C PRO A 5 -15.88 13.49 8.60
N SER A 6 -16.96 12.73 8.36
CA SER A 6 -16.92 11.48 7.61
C SER A 6 -16.85 11.67 6.10
N TYR A 7 -17.32 12.84 5.59
CA TYR A 7 -17.42 13.13 4.16
C TYR A 7 -16.86 14.51 3.83
N PHE A 8 -16.24 14.62 2.67
CA PHE A 8 -15.79 15.90 2.14
C PHE A 8 -16.63 16.32 0.93
N LYS A 9 -16.79 17.63 0.75
CA LYS A 9 -17.42 18.27 -0.41
C LYS A 9 -16.38 18.66 -1.47
N LYS A 10 -15.26 19.21 -1.05
CA LYS A 10 -14.14 19.59 -1.92
C LYS A 10 -12.82 19.60 -1.15
N THR A 11 -11.72 19.51 -1.88
CA THR A 11 -10.38 19.66 -1.36
C THR A 11 -9.55 20.59 -2.24
N LYS A 12 -8.57 21.30 -1.68
CA LYS A 12 -7.62 22.11 -2.44
C LYS A 12 -6.37 22.44 -1.61
N GLY A 13 -5.19 22.25 -2.16
CA GLY A 13 -3.95 22.46 -1.42
C GLY A 13 -3.89 21.54 -0.20
N CYS A 14 -3.76 22.08 0.99
CA CYS A 14 -3.84 21.33 2.25
C CYS A 14 -5.21 21.39 2.93
N PHE A 15 -6.23 21.95 2.28
CA PHE A 15 -7.53 22.16 2.87
C PHE A 15 -8.56 21.14 2.40
N ILE A 16 -9.47 20.77 3.33
CA ILE A 16 -10.65 19.94 3.12
C ILE A 16 -11.89 20.76 3.57
N TRP A 17 -12.96 20.69 2.83
CA TRP A 17 -14.27 21.22 3.23
C TRP A 17 -15.25 20.06 3.36
N ASP A 18 -15.94 19.98 4.49
CA ASP A 18 -17.01 19.02 4.70
C ASP A 18 -18.30 19.41 3.95
N LEU A 19 -19.36 18.62 4.11
CA LEU A 19 -20.64 18.86 3.47
C LEU A 19 -21.30 20.16 3.93
N ASP A 20 -21.01 20.62 5.14
CA ASP A 20 -21.51 21.87 5.73
C ASP A 20 -20.64 23.09 5.35
N ASN A 21 -19.67 22.91 4.45
CA ASN A 21 -18.68 23.92 4.02
C ASN A 21 -17.70 24.37 5.13
N LYS A 22 -17.62 23.68 6.24
CA LYS A 22 -16.58 23.93 7.25
C LYS A 22 -15.22 23.49 6.73
N ARG A 23 -14.23 24.36 6.87
CA ARG A 23 -12.87 24.14 6.38
C ARG A 23 -11.97 23.55 7.46
N TYR A 24 -11.18 22.56 7.06
CA TYR A 24 -10.15 21.90 7.88
C TYR A 24 -8.80 21.97 7.16
N ILE A 25 -7.72 21.96 7.93
CA ILE A 25 -6.36 21.71 7.41
C ILE A 25 -6.10 20.20 7.56
N ASP A 26 -5.73 19.54 6.47
CA ASP A 26 -5.31 18.16 6.52
C ASP A 26 -3.86 18.06 7.01
N MET A 27 -3.70 17.72 8.27
CA MET A 27 -2.41 17.48 8.93
C MET A 27 -2.08 15.98 8.98
N SER A 28 -2.86 15.16 8.28
CA SER A 28 -2.66 13.71 8.17
C SER A 28 -1.87 13.33 6.91
N LEU A 29 -2.16 12.20 6.34
CA LEU A 29 -1.42 11.62 5.22
C LEU A 29 -1.91 12.09 3.83
N MET A 30 -2.83 13.03 3.73
CA MET A 30 -3.37 13.54 2.45
C MET A 30 -3.71 12.42 1.46
N GLY A 31 -4.60 11.49 1.86
CA GLY A 31 -4.95 10.32 1.07
C GLY A 31 -3.82 9.29 1.00
N VAL A 32 -3.21 8.98 2.15
CA VAL A 32 -2.11 8.01 2.30
C VAL A 32 -0.90 8.36 1.40
N GLY A 33 -0.55 9.64 1.37
CA GLY A 33 0.60 10.16 0.62
C GLY A 33 0.38 10.34 -0.89
N THR A 34 -0.82 10.03 -1.40
CA THR A 34 -1.10 10.15 -2.85
C THR A 34 -1.16 11.59 -3.33
N ASN A 35 -1.50 12.54 -2.46
CA ASN A 35 -1.64 13.96 -2.79
C ASN A 35 -0.48 14.82 -2.27
N ILE A 36 0.73 14.32 -2.32
CA ILE A 36 1.94 15.00 -1.80
C ILE A 36 2.16 16.40 -2.41
N LEU A 37 1.66 16.67 -3.61
CA LEU A 37 1.70 17.98 -4.26
C LEU A 37 0.56 18.91 -3.83
N GLY A 38 -0.29 18.47 -2.92
CA GLY A 38 -1.52 19.13 -2.52
C GLY A 38 -2.72 18.70 -3.35
N TYR A 39 -3.90 18.77 -2.73
CA TYR A 39 -5.17 18.46 -3.37
C TYR A 39 -5.47 19.40 -4.57
N ALA A 40 -6.13 18.88 -5.59
CA ALA A 40 -6.52 19.61 -6.79
C ALA A 40 -5.36 20.39 -7.43
N ASN A 41 -4.23 19.71 -7.62
CA ASN A 41 -3.06 20.29 -8.29
C ASN A 41 -3.36 20.50 -9.77
N LYS A 42 -3.38 21.76 -10.22
CA LYS A 42 -3.78 22.15 -11.58
C LYS A 42 -2.97 21.47 -12.68
N LYS A 43 -1.67 21.20 -12.47
CA LYS A 43 -0.81 20.55 -13.48
C LYS A 43 -1.17 19.08 -13.62
N VAL A 44 -1.36 18.38 -12.48
CA VAL A 44 -1.76 16.98 -12.45
C VAL A 44 -3.17 16.81 -13.02
N ASP A 45 -4.14 17.57 -12.51
CA ASP A 45 -5.55 17.49 -12.95
C ASP A 45 -5.69 17.82 -14.45
N GLY A 46 -4.94 18.80 -14.93
CA GLY A 46 -4.92 19.16 -16.35
C GLY A 46 -4.35 18.06 -17.24
N ALA A 47 -3.32 17.37 -16.79
CA ALA A 47 -2.75 16.22 -17.51
C ALA A 47 -3.72 15.03 -17.54
N VAL A 48 -4.30 14.69 -16.37
CA VAL A 48 -5.29 13.61 -16.26
C VAL A 48 -6.53 13.90 -17.12
N SER A 49 -7.06 15.13 -17.09
CA SER A 49 -8.21 15.51 -17.90
C SER A 49 -7.96 15.37 -19.41
N LYS A 50 -6.74 15.63 -19.88
CA LYS A 50 -6.35 15.43 -21.29
C LYS A 50 -6.36 13.94 -21.66
N VAL A 51 -5.89 13.06 -20.77
CA VAL A 51 -5.89 11.61 -21.02
C VAL A 51 -7.32 11.07 -21.01
N ILE A 52 -8.16 11.47 -20.05
CA ILE A 52 -9.57 11.06 -19.98
C ILE A 52 -10.31 11.36 -21.29
N LYS A 53 -10.08 12.55 -21.87
CA LYS A 53 -10.70 12.95 -23.15
C LYS A 53 -10.26 12.14 -24.36
N LYS A 54 -9.14 11.43 -24.28
CA LYS A 54 -8.64 10.52 -25.33
C LYS A 54 -9.10 9.08 -25.15
N GLY A 55 -9.73 8.76 -24.02
CA GLY A 55 -10.00 7.41 -23.58
C GLY A 55 -8.87 6.89 -22.67
N ASN A 56 -9.20 6.64 -21.41
CA ASN A 56 -8.24 6.26 -20.40
C ASN A 56 -8.16 4.76 -20.13
N MET A 57 -8.93 3.95 -20.86
CA MET A 57 -8.95 2.50 -20.70
C MET A 57 -9.23 1.82 -22.04
N SER A 58 -8.41 0.85 -22.37
CA SER A 58 -8.56 0.01 -23.56
C SER A 58 -7.96 -1.37 -23.29
N THR A 59 -8.15 -2.31 -24.22
CA THR A 59 -7.44 -3.61 -24.21
C THR A 59 -5.96 -3.49 -24.57
N LEU A 60 -5.54 -2.34 -25.11
CA LEU A 60 -4.15 -2.05 -25.43
C LEU A 60 -3.47 -1.31 -24.26
N ASN A 61 -2.18 -1.51 -24.12
CA ASN A 61 -1.37 -0.78 -23.13
C ASN A 61 -1.28 0.70 -23.47
N CYS A 62 -1.27 1.57 -22.48
CA CYS A 62 -1.09 2.99 -22.68
C CYS A 62 0.41 3.39 -22.64
N PRO A 63 0.83 4.37 -23.45
CA PRO A 63 2.22 4.80 -23.46
C PRO A 63 2.67 5.47 -22.16
N GLU A 64 1.74 5.97 -21.35
CA GLU A 64 2.04 6.58 -20.06
C GLU A 64 2.57 5.56 -19.05
N GLU A 65 2.10 4.30 -19.08
CA GLU A 65 2.67 3.23 -18.24
C GLU A 65 4.12 2.94 -18.58
N VAL A 66 4.45 2.87 -19.88
CA VAL A 66 5.83 2.63 -20.32
C VAL A 66 6.74 3.76 -19.86
N LYS A 67 6.35 5.01 -20.11
CA LYS A 67 7.11 6.20 -19.68
C LYS A 67 7.32 6.27 -18.18
N LEU A 68 6.30 5.89 -17.42
CA LEU A 68 6.42 5.85 -15.95
C LEU A 68 7.37 4.73 -15.51
N ALA A 69 7.30 3.55 -16.13
CA ALA A 69 8.21 2.45 -15.84
C ALA A 69 9.67 2.82 -16.14
N GLU A 70 9.93 3.42 -17.30
CA GLU A 70 11.26 3.93 -17.67
C GLU A 70 11.78 4.96 -16.67
N LYS A 71 10.92 5.89 -16.25
CA LYS A 71 11.30 6.90 -15.24
C LYS A 71 11.58 6.29 -13.87
N LEU A 72 10.84 5.27 -13.46
CA LEU A 72 11.09 4.57 -12.20
C LEU A 72 12.41 3.78 -12.25
N ILE A 73 12.73 3.13 -13.38
CA ILE A 73 14.02 2.44 -13.57
C ILE A 73 15.18 3.44 -13.54
N GLU A 74 15.04 4.60 -14.19
CA GLU A 74 16.03 5.67 -14.13
C GLU A 74 16.31 6.13 -12.69
N LEU A 75 15.25 6.29 -11.87
CA LEU A 75 15.36 6.70 -10.48
C LEU A 75 15.84 5.57 -9.54
N HIS A 76 15.68 4.32 -9.95
CA HIS A 76 16.06 3.12 -9.20
C HIS A 76 16.99 2.22 -10.04
N PRO A 77 18.28 2.59 -10.24
CA PRO A 77 19.18 1.89 -11.16
C PRO A 77 19.43 0.42 -10.85
N TRP A 78 19.09 -0.02 -9.62
CA TRP A 78 19.13 -1.42 -9.20
C TRP A 78 17.97 -2.26 -9.74
N SER A 79 16.91 -1.63 -10.25
CA SER A 79 15.75 -2.33 -10.80
C SER A 79 15.82 -2.45 -12.31
N GLN A 80 15.30 -3.54 -12.87
CA GLN A 80 15.25 -3.80 -14.31
C GLN A 80 13.82 -3.78 -14.85
N MET A 81 12.83 -3.97 -13.99
CA MET A 81 11.42 -4.05 -14.36
C MET A 81 10.54 -3.39 -13.31
N VAL A 82 9.36 -2.96 -13.75
CA VAL A 82 8.33 -2.36 -12.89
C VAL A 82 7.01 -3.09 -13.09
N LYS A 83 6.32 -3.39 -12.00
CA LYS A 83 4.95 -3.92 -12.02
C LYS A 83 4.02 -2.94 -11.30
N PHE A 84 3.05 -2.41 -12.03
CA PHE A 84 2.02 -1.55 -11.46
C PHE A 84 0.88 -2.36 -10.86
N THR A 85 0.33 -1.86 -9.78
CA THR A 85 -0.87 -2.36 -9.10
C THR A 85 -1.75 -1.17 -8.68
N ARG A 86 -2.97 -1.43 -8.21
CA ARG A 86 -3.91 -0.36 -7.84
C ARG A 86 -3.82 0.06 -6.38
N SER A 87 -3.24 -0.77 -5.52
CA SER A 87 -3.13 -0.49 -4.09
C SER A 87 -1.85 -1.05 -3.50
N GLY A 88 -1.44 -0.54 -2.33
CA GLY A 88 -0.29 -1.06 -1.59
C GLY A 88 -0.47 -2.52 -1.17
N GLY A 89 -1.70 -2.93 -0.80
CA GLY A 89 -1.99 -4.34 -0.49
C GLY A 89 -1.76 -5.27 -1.68
N GLU A 90 -2.23 -4.88 -2.86
CA GLU A 90 -1.97 -5.64 -4.10
C GLU A 90 -0.48 -5.68 -4.44
N ALA A 91 0.23 -4.55 -4.31
CA ALA A 91 1.67 -4.48 -4.55
C ALA A 91 2.44 -5.46 -3.66
N ASN A 92 2.11 -5.47 -2.37
CA ASN A 92 2.71 -6.41 -1.42
C ASN A 92 2.36 -7.86 -1.73
N ALA A 93 1.11 -8.17 -2.09
CA ALA A 93 0.71 -9.53 -2.46
C ALA A 93 1.47 -10.03 -3.71
N VAL A 94 1.63 -9.16 -4.72
CA VAL A 94 2.42 -9.46 -5.92
C VAL A 94 3.90 -9.64 -5.57
N ALA A 95 4.48 -8.78 -4.74
CA ALA A 95 5.87 -8.86 -4.31
C ALA A 95 6.16 -10.18 -3.57
N ILE A 96 5.30 -10.56 -2.62
CA ILE A 96 5.42 -11.84 -1.90
C ILE A 96 5.34 -13.03 -2.85
N ARG A 97 4.41 -13.01 -3.81
CA ARG A 97 4.29 -14.08 -4.80
C ARG A 97 5.54 -14.19 -5.68
N ILE A 98 6.08 -13.07 -6.13
CA ILE A 98 7.33 -13.04 -6.90
C ILE A 98 8.50 -13.57 -6.06
N ALA A 99 8.64 -13.12 -4.81
CA ALA A 99 9.70 -13.56 -3.92
C ALA A 99 9.65 -15.07 -3.67
N ARG A 100 8.47 -15.63 -3.41
CA ARG A 100 8.27 -17.08 -3.25
C ARG A 100 8.63 -17.84 -4.52
N ALA A 101 8.17 -17.36 -5.67
CA ALA A 101 8.46 -18.01 -6.97
C ALA A 101 9.96 -18.00 -7.30
N ALA A 102 10.65 -16.88 -7.02
CA ALA A 102 12.07 -16.74 -7.30
C ALA A 102 12.96 -17.52 -6.33
N SER A 103 12.57 -17.62 -5.06
CA SER A 103 13.34 -18.30 -4.02
C SER A 103 13.02 -19.80 -3.88
N GLY A 104 11.86 -20.24 -4.36
CA GLY A 104 11.32 -21.58 -4.08
C GLY A 104 10.94 -21.81 -2.61
N LYS A 105 10.77 -20.73 -1.83
CA LYS A 105 10.49 -20.80 -0.39
C LYS A 105 9.15 -20.17 -0.04
N ASP A 106 8.43 -20.75 0.91
CA ASP A 106 7.10 -20.26 1.34
C ASP A 106 7.19 -19.24 2.48
N ASN A 107 8.23 -19.33 3.33
CA ASN A 107 8.38 -18.49 4.51
C ASN A 107 8.79 -17.06 4.16
N VAL A 108 8.18 -16.08 4.86
CA VAL A 108 8.46 -14.66 4.69
C VAL A 108 8.65 -14.01 6.05
N ALA A 109 9.77 -13.34 6.26
CA ALA A 109 9.97 -12.41 7.36
C ALA A 109 9.52 -11.01 6.93
N PHE A 110 8.81 -10.28 7.79
CA PHE A 110 8.34 -8.93 7.47
C PHE A 110 8.31 -8.02 8.70
N CYS A 111 8.37 -6.72 8.44
CA CYS A 111 8.30 -5.66 9.44
C CYS A 111 7.28 -4.59 9.04
N GLY A 112 6.43 -4.15 9.97
CA GLY A 112 5.47 -3.08 9.77
C GLY A 112 4.09 -3.55 9.28
N TYR A 113 3.26 -2.57 8.90
CA TYR A 113 1.90 -2.81 8.40
C TYR A 113 1.90 -2.93 6.87
N HIS A 114 1.27 -3.97 6.34
CA HIS A 114 1.27 -4.26 4.90
C HIS A 114 -0.12 -4.53 4.32
N GLY A 115 -1.17 -4.05 4.95
CA GLY A 115 -2.54 -4.17 4.45
C GLY A 115 -3.34 -5.29 5.14
N TRP A 116 -4.31 -5.83 4.42
CA TRP A 116 -5.31 -6.77 4.93
C TRP A 116 -5.40 -8.05 4.10
N HIS A 117 -4.44 -8.31 3.22
CA HIS A 117 -4.41 -9.52 2.40
C HIS A 117 -4.07 -10.76 3.22
N ASP A 118 -4.52 -11.91 2.76
CA ASP A 118 -4.41 -13.20 3.46
C ASP A 118 -2.99 -13.51 3.92
N TRP A 119 -1.99 -13.25 3.10
CA TRP A 119 -0.60 -13.49 3.47
C TRP A 119 -0.18 -12.74 4.73
N TYR A 120 -0.63 -11.50 4.89
CA TYR A 120 -0.31 -10.67 6.06
C TYR A 120 -1.12 -11.09 7.29
N LEU A 121 -2.43 -11.29 7.13
CA LEU A 121 -3.34 -11.70 8.20
C LEU A 121 -3.03 -13.11 8.71
N ALA A 122 -2.46 -13.98 7.89
CA ALA A 122 -2.02 -15.34 8.27
C ALA A 122 -1.06 -15.36 9.47
N THR A 123 -0.38 -14.25 9.75
CA THR A 123 0.44 -14.06 10.95
C THR A 123 -0.34 -14.33 12.24
N ASN A 124 -1.63 -14.02 12.27
CA ASN A 124 -2.49 -14.18 13.43
C ASN A 124 -3.19 -15.56 13.52
N LEU A 125 -3.01 -16.46 12.56
CA LEU A 125 -3.67 -17.78 12.57
C LEU A 125 -3.27 -18.63 13.78
N LYS A 126 -2.01 -18.60 14.19
CA LYS A 126 -1.51 -19.37 15.34
C LYS A 126 -1.66 -18.62 16.68
N SER A 127 -1.67 -17.31 16.66
CA SER A 127 -1.75 -16.48 17.87
C SER A 127 -2.42 -15.16 17.52
N LYS A 128 -3.59 -14.93 18.04
CA LYS A 128 -4.50 -13.82 17.67
C LYS A 128 -3.94 -12.41 17.81
N ASN A 129 -2.75 -12.21 18.36
CA ASN A 129 -2.27 -10.86 18.70
C ASN A 129 -0.88 -10.52 18.16
N LYS A 130 -0.30 -11.32 17.27
CA LYS A 130 1.05 -11.08 16.75
C LYS A 130 1.18 -9.75 16.00
N LEU A 131 0.11 -9.31 15.34
CA LEU A 131 0.06 -8.05 14.60
C LEU A 131 -0.29 -6.83 15.46
N ASN A 132 -0.64 -6.99 16.75
CA ASN A 132 -1.03 -5.88 17.63
C ASN A 132 0.12 -4.90 17.93
N SER A 133 1.35 -5.30 17.72
CA SER A 133 2.53 -4.42 17.81
C SER A 133 2.78 -3.60 16.53
N HIS A 134 1.99 -3.84 15.47
CA HIS A 134 2.01 -3.12 14.21
C HIS A 134 1.00 -1.95 14.23
N LEU A 135 0.80 -1.28 13.12
CA LEU A 135 0.01 -0.05 13.04
C LEU A 135 -1.47 -0.24 13.42
N ILE A 136 -2.07 -1.36 13.03
CA ILE A 136 -3.50 -1.64 13.27
C ILE A 136 -3.65 -2.86 14.18
N LYS A 137 -4.38 -2.65 15.29
CA LYS A 137 -4.67 -3.71 16.27
C LYS A 137 -5.95 -4.47 15.90
N ASN A 138 -6.09 -5.67 16.46
CA ASN A 138 -7.31 -6.48 16.37
C ASN A 138 -7.78 -6.78 14.96
N LEU A 139 -6.83 -7.03 14.05
CA LEU A 139 -7.17 -7.45 12.69
C LEU A 139 -7.76 -8.85 12.70
N GLU A 140 -8.99 -8.97 12.17
CA GLU A 140 -9.70 -10.24 12.06
C GLU A 140 -9.08 -11.14 11.00
N ILE A 141 -9.14 -12.45 11.29
CA ILE A 141 -8.55 -13.50 10.43
C ILE A 141 -9.61 -14.40 9.79
N LEU A 142 -10.88 -14.04 9.95
CA LEU A 142 -11.98 -14.84 9.37
C LEU A 142 -11.86 -14.89 7.85
N GLY A 143 -11.92 -16.10 7.31
CA GLY A 143 -11.75 -16.34 5.88
C GLY A 143 -10.31 -16.53 5.41
N VAL A 144 -9.29 -16.29 6.24
CA VAL A 144 -7.89 -16.56 5.88
C VAL A 144 -7.64 -18.07 5.82
N PRO A 145 -7.07 -18.60 4.70
CA PRO A 145 -6.80 -20.02 4.56
C PRO A 145 -5.83 -20.56 5.62
N GLN A 146 -6.20 -21.66 6.27
CA GLN A 146 -5.40 -22.26 7.35
C GLN A 146 -4.02 -22.76 6.88
N ASN A 147 -3.89 -23.12 5.62
CA ASN A 147 -2.63 -23.58 5.02
C ASN A 147 -1.54 -22.50 5.00
N LEU A 148 -1.91 -21.23 5.18
CA LEU A 148 -0.95 -20.13 5.32
C LEU A 148 -0.33 -20.02 6.72
N ASN A 149 -0.80 -20.84 7.67
CA ASN A 149 -0.24 -20.85 9.02
C ASN A 149 1.27 -21.15 9.00
N ASN A 150 2.01 -20.42 9.83
CA ASN A 150 3.48 -20.52 9.95
C ASN A 150 4.29 -20.14 8.69
N THR A 151 3.70 -19.53 7.68
CA THR A 151 4.44 -19.05 6.51
C THR A 151 4.90 -17.60 6.63
N ILE A 152 4.42 -16.87 7.66
CA ILE A 152 4.65 -15.43 7.84
C ILE A 152 5.17 -15.13 9.25
N HIS A 153 6.33 -14.51 9.31
CA HIS A 153 7.08 -14.28 10.54
C HIS A 153 7.31 -12.78 10.78
N PRO A 154 6.58 -12.15 11.70
CA PRO A 154 6.73 -10.73 11.99
C PRO A 154 7.94 -10.46 12.89
N PHE A 155 8.59 -9.33 12.63
CA PHE A 155 9.55 -8.72 13.56
C PHE A 155 9.29 -7.21 13.65
N LYS A 156 9.73 -6.57 14.74
CA LYS A 156 9.59 -5.13 14.91
C LYS A 156 10.66 -4.38 14.15
N TYR A 157 10.36 -3.14 13.76
CA TYR A 157 11.35 -2.26 13.17
C TYR A 157 12.58 -2.16 14.10
N ASN A 158 13.77 -2.28 13.49
CA ASN A 158 15.05 -2.23 14.18
C ASN A 158 15.31 -3.39 15.20
N ASP A 159 14.52 -4.46 15.16
CA ASP A 159 14.74 -5.67 15.95
C ASP A 159 15.55 -6.68 15.12
N PHE A 160 16.86 -6.44 15.06
CA PHE A 160 17.78 -7.24 14.26
C PHE A 160 17.96 -8.65 14.80
N ASP A 161 17.97 -8.79 16.12
CA ASP A 161 18.11 -10.10 16.79
C ASP A 161 16.92 -11.01 16.45
N ARG A 162 15.72 -10.46 16.44
CA ARG A 162 14.52 -11.21 16.05
C ARG A 162 14.57 -11.61 14.56
N LEU A 163 15.00 -10.71 13.69
CA LEU A 163 15.16 -11.04 12.26
C LEU A 163 16.19 -12.18 12.08
N LYS A 164 17.33 -12.08 12.73
CA LYS A 164 18.37 -13.12 12.70
C LYS A 164 17.84 -14.48 13.17
N PHE A 165 17.14 -14.49 14.30
CA PHE A 165 16.49 -15.68 14.82
C PHE A 165 15.52 -16.32 13.80
N ILE A 166 14.71 -15.51 13.10
CA ILE A 166 13.75 -16.01 12.07
C ILE A 166 14.48 -16.62 10.88
N ILE A 167 15.64 -16.08 10.50
CA ILE A 167 16.42 -16.57 9.36
C ILE A 167 17.14 -17.89 9.69
N GLU A 168 17.56 -18.08 10.93
CA GLU A 168 18.32 -19.24 11.39
C GLU A 168 17.45 -20.45 11.77
N ASN A 169 16.12 -20.25 12.00
CA ASN A 169 15.15 -21.26 12.45
C ASN A 169 13.88 -21.30 11.58
#